data_f964d14f6cdf93ca3c94aebdd8aa64f3
#
_entry.id   f964d14f6cdf93ca3c94aebdd8aa64f3
#
_cell.length_a   1.000
_cell.length_b   1.000
_cell.length_c   1.000
_cell.angle_alpha   90.00
_cell.angle_beta   90.00
_cell.angle_gamma   90.00
#
_symmetry.space_group_name_H-M   'P 1'
#
loop_
_entity.id
_entity.type
_entity.pdbx_description
1 polymer ?
#
loop_
_entity_poly.entity_id
_entity_poly.type
_entity_poly.pdbx_seq_one_letter_code
_entity_poly.pdbx_strand_id
1 'polypeptide(L)'
;MNPNTMRLSLIPALLFATNLLADTTLEPITIVSSNKTEQSVQETTSNVEVITAEEIKERGYQSVAEAIEHIAGISVVHSGGLGQQTSFFVRGMNSGQTLVLLDGMRLNDPSTIEGSAFLENLTTANIQQIEIVKGGQSSIWGSNASAGVINIITKTPEEGVHGSLAATYGSYATRGVDADIGYKDEKFTALLLASVLETDGFSAVVPRDAEEDGYTNKNANLKLGYRFDPNNALMLNYNRIKTDVEYDGYNDYFLLDPNDDYSHADSDQKNLAADYRFKKEHYRLDLHASTGDYKRDAYDSALGNYRAKIKEYSLLNTFEYGANKTILGLEYKDIDGTYTYDSDSKFGSYLDKGIFLSNTYLINQTTLIETNFRYDDYDTFKNKATYKIGIKHDHPSMPGFVTGANYNTAYDAPSSYQMAISLPDTLLKPSYTKGYEIYARYKEWLNITYFDHKTEDSFDYDFDPDTYQSICYNVEGTSKFKGLEISSTYRLPDLGVVFSANYTHLFKFEKYDGSEFFRRPKDTLNASVDYYTDSNMHCGIEAQYIGNRKDMDFSSWPASEVATGNYTLWHLHFNAPIAKDTDLSIHAKNIFDKAYQPVYGYAAEGRAAYGTISYRF
;
A
#
# COMPACT_ATOMS: atom_id res chain seq x y z
N MET A 1 19.74 -45.21 -0.64
CA MET A 1 20.44 -44.40 0.37
C MET A 1 19.66 -43.11 0.53
N ASN A 2 19.02 -42.94 1.68
CA ASN A 2 18.15 -41.83 2.00
C ASN A 2 18.96 -40.55 2.31
N PRO A 3 18.59 -39.35 1.81
CA PRO A 3 19.10 -38.11 2.37
C PRO A 3 18.20 -37.62 3.49
N ASN A 4 18.81 -37.44 4.65
CA ASN A 4 18.20 -36.96 5.89
C ASN A 4 17.57 -35.59 5.75
N THR A 5 16.31 -35.51 6.11
CA THR A 5 15.59 -34.27 6.45
C THR A 5 16.08 -33.75 7.80
N MET A 6 16.81 -32.67 7.79
CA MET A 6 17.22 -31.95 8.99
C MET A 6 16.02 -31.09 9.48
N ARG A 7 15.32 -31.61 10.49
CA ARG A 7 14.29 -30.84 11.20
C ARG A 7 15.00 -29.86 12.14
N LEU A 8 14.97 -28.57 11.81
CA LEU A 8 15.31 -27.52 12.78
C LEU A 8 14.14 -27.40 13.77
N SER A 9 14.31 -27.92 14.96
CA SER A 9 13.49 -27.60 16.12
C SER A 9 14.07 -26.36 16.79
N LEU A 10 13.51 -25.20 16.48
CA LEU A 10 13.72 -23.97 17.24
C LEU A 10 12.85 -24.01 18.48
N ILE A 11 13.44 -24.32 19.62
CA ILE A 11 12.88 -24.03 20.94
C ILE A 11 13.46 -22.68 21.38
N PRO A 12 12.68 -21.62 21.51
CA PRO A 12 13.17 -20.39 22.12
C PRO A 12 13.23 -20.59 23.64
N ALA A 13 14.44 -20.54 24.21
CA ALA A 13 14.64 -20.42 25.63
C ALA A 13 14.17 -19.01 26.08
N LEU A 14 13.05 -18.94 26.76
CA LEU A 14 12.57 -17.72 27.42
C LEU A 14 13.47 -17.44 28.64
N LEU A 15 14.41 -16.52 28.49
CA LEU A 15 15.10 -15.89 29.63
C LEU A 15 14.29 -14.67 30.09
N PHE A 16 13.57 -14.82 31.19
CA PHE A 16 12.98 -13.69 31.91
C PHE A 16 14.08 -12.91 32.63
N ALA A 17 14.49 -11.80 32.03
CA ALA A 17 15.25 -10.77 32.74
C ALA A 17 14.29 -9.62 33.07
N THR A 18 13.90 -9.51 34.35
CA THR A 18 13.18 -8.36 34.88
C THR A 18 14.14 -7.20 35.05
N ASN A 19 14.15 -6.26 34.09
CA ASN A 19 14.74 -4.94 34.30
C ASN A 19 13.66 -3.88 34.08
N LEU A 20 13.49 -3.04 35.10
CA LEU A 20 12.69 -1.81 35.01
C LEU A 20 13.35 -0.88 34.00
N LEU A 21 12.76 -0.81 32.82
CA LEU A 21 13.10 0.20 31.83
C LEU A 21 12.21 1.42 32.05
N ALA A 22 12.78 2.60 32.05
CA ALA A 22 12.06 3.85 32.06
C ALA A 22 11.09 3.87 30.87
N ASP A 23 9.81 4.04 31.15
CA ASP A 23 8.74 4.21 30.17
C ASP A 23 8.91 5.59 29.53
N THR A 24 9.66 5.69 28.45
CA THR A 24 9.53 6.84 27.55
C THR A 24 8.19 6.65 26.83
N THR A 25 7.16 7.34 27.31
CA THR A 25 5.88 7.45 26.61
C THR A 25 6.13 8.22 25.30
N LEU A 26 6.33 7.50 24.21
CA LEU A 26 6.29 8.08 22.86
C LEU A 26 4.93 8.74 22.68
N GLU A 27 4.88 9.90 22.03
CA GLU A 27 3.61 10.52 21.68
C GLU A 27 2.78 9.53 20.84
N PRO A 28 1.45 9.41 21.11
CA PRO A 28 0.62 8.45 20.42
C PRO A 28 0.56 8.79 18.92
N ILE A 29 0.91 7.84 18.07
CA ILE A 29 0.83 7.99 16.61
C ILE A 29 -0.64 8.22 16.23
N THR A 30 -0.88 9.32 15.52
CA THR A 30 -2.20 9.69 15.01
C THR A 30 -2.40 9.11 13.61
N ILE A 31 -3.55 8.49 13.39
CA ILE A 31 -3.96 7.88 12.13
C ILE A 31 -5.34 8.39 11.69
N VAL A 32 -5.63 8.31 10.40
CA VAL A 32 -6.92 8.66 9.80
C VAL A 32 -7.58 7.45 9.12
N SER A 33 -6.80 6.50 8.68
CA SER A 33 -7.20 5.40 7.78
C SER A 33 -8.24 4.44 8.38
N SER A 34 -8.36 4.35 9.70
CA SER A 34 -9.28 3.38 10.33
C SER A 34 -10.75 3.83 10.35
N ASN A 35 -11.05 5.15 10.38
CA ASN A 35 -12.42 5.67 10.43
C ASN A 35 -12.65 7.05 9.78
N LYS A 36 -11.75 7.48 8.89
CA LYS A 36 -11.78 8.80 8.19
C LYS A 36 -11.64 10.02 9.09
N THR A 37 -11.31 9.83 10.37
CA THR A 37 -11.04 10.93 11.32
C THR A 37 -9.74 10.69 12.06
N GLU A 38 -9.08 11.76 12.45
CA GLU A 38 -7.88 11.71 13.28
C GLU A 38 -8.16 10.99 14.60
N GLN A 39 -7.34 10.00 14.91
CA GLN A 39 -7.40 9.26 16.19
C GLN A 39 -6.06 8.59 16.49
N SER A 40 -5.84 8.23 17.73
CA SER A 40 -4.69 7.42 18.12
C SER A 40 -4.84 5.98 17.62
N VAL A 41 -3.73 5.32 17.27
CA VAL A 41 -3.68 3.86 17.02
C VAL A 41 -4.25 3.07 18.21
N GLN A 42 -4.22 3.63 19.40
CA GLN A 42 -4.79 3.00 20.60
C GLN A 42 -6.32 3.05 20.65
N GLU A 43 -6.96 3.93 19.88
CA GLU A 43 -8.42 4.16 19.88
C GLU A 43 -9.16 3.36 18.80
N THR A 44 -8.52 2.38 18.16
CA THR A 44 -9.16 1.49 17.19
C THR A 44 -8.98 0.02 17.56
N THR A 45 -9.91 -0.81 17.12
CA THR A 45 -9.81 -2.28 17.18
C THR A 45 -9.07 -2.86 15.98
N SER A 46 -8.86 -2.07 14.91
CA SER A 46 -8.17 -2.50 13.69
C SER A 46 -6.68 -2.73 13.94
N ASN A 47 -6.11 -3.67 13.20
CA ASN A 47 -4.66 -3.85 13.13
C ASN A 47 -4.08 -2.81 12.18
N VAL A 48 -3.35 -1.83 12.73
CA VAL A 48 -2.75 -0.71 12.00
C VAL A 48 -1.25 -0.75 12.14
N GLU A 49 -0.55 -0.65 11.02
CA GLU A 49 0.89 -0.43 10.94
C GLU A 49 1.13 0.99 10.37
N VAL A 50 2.19 1.63 10.82
CA VAL A 50 2.58 2.97 10.34
C VAL A 50 4.05 2.98 10.04
N ILE A 51 4.40 3.35 8.80
CA ILE A 51 5.78 3.59 8.36
C ILE A 51 6.00 5.10 8.40
N THR A 52 6.95 5.56 9.18
CA THR A 52 7.21 6.99 9.38
C THR A 52 8.20 7.53 8.33
N ALA A 53 8.24 8.87 8.16
CA ALA A 53 9.23 9.53 7.31
C ALA A 53 10.67 9.21 7.73
N GLU A 54 10.90 9.03 9.03
CA GLU A 54 12.21 8.68 9.57
C GLU A 54 12.60 7.26 9.16
N GLU A 55 11.71 6.30 9.30
CA GLU A 55 11.92 4.92 8.86
C GLU A 55 12.17 4.85 7.34
N ILE A 56 11.37 5.56 6.53
CA ILE A 56 11.58 5.67 5.07
C ILE A 56 12.99 6.15 4.75
N LYS A 57 13.45 7.21 5.45
CA LYS A 57 14.79 7.78 5.27
C LYS A 57 15.87 6.81 5.74
N GLU A 58 15.73 6.22 6.92
CA GLU A 58 16.71 5.31 7.52
C GLU A 58 16.92 4.05 6.68
N ARG A 59 15.85 3.50 6.12
CA ARG A 59 15.86 2.31 5.27
C ARG A 59 16.19 2.61 3.81
N GLY A 60 16.02 3.87 3.37
CA GLY A 60 16.28 4.32 2.01
C GLY A 60 15.29 3.78 0.98
N TYR A 61 14.06 3.55 1.38
CA TYR A 61 13.01 3.13 0.46
C TYR A 61 12.76 4.19 -0.61
N GLN A 62 12.79 3.81 -1.87
CA GLN A 62 12.61 4.72 -3.01
C GLN A 62 11.17 4.80 -3.48
N SER A 63 10.38 3.74 -3.27
CA SER A 63 8.97 3.67 -3.63
C SER A 63 8.10 3.24 -2.44
N VAL A 64 6.80 3.56 -2.52
CA VAL A 64 5.80 3.07 -1.56
C VAL A 64 5.72 1.54 -1.58
N ALA A 65 5.83 0.94 -2.77
CA ALA A 65 5.84 -0.52 -2.93
C ALA A 65 6.96 -1.17 -2.12
N GLU A 66 8.17 -0.63 -2.20
CA GLU A 66 9.32 -1.08 -1.42
C GLU A 66 9.10 -0.91 0.09
N ALA A 67 8.58 0.23 0.52
CA ALA A 67 8.33 0.49 1.94
C ALA A 67 7.33 -0.52 2.56
N ILE A 68 6.24 -0.83 1.85
CA ILE A 68 5.21 -1.73 2.37
C ILE A 68 5.58 -3.21 2.28
N GLU A 69 6.53 -3.61 1.43
CA GLU A 69 6.99 -5.00 1.29
C GLU A 69 7.59 -5.54 2.60
N HIS A 70 8.11 -4.68 3.45
CA HIS A 70 8.69 -5.03 4.73
C HIS A 70 7.69 -5.22 5.86
N ILE A 71 6.38 -5.03 5.60
CA ILE A 71 5.31 -5.15 6.58
C ILE A 71 4.76 -6.59 6.60
N ALA A 72 4.54 -7.14 7.80
CA ALA A 72 3.91 -8.45 7.95
C ALA A 72 2.53 -8.50 7.27
N GLY A 73 2.26 -9.58 6.53
CA GLY A 73 1.00 -9.76 5.79
C GLY A 73 0.97 -9.11 4.41
N ILE A 74 2.05 -8.44 3.99
CA ILE A 74 2.15 -7.85 2.65
C ILE A 74 3.26 -8.54 1.87
N SER A 75 3.02 -8.81 0.61
CA SER A 75 4.04 -9.23 -0.35
C SER A 75 3.92 -8.43 -1.62
N VAL A 76 5.07 -8.12 -2.22
CA VAL A 76 5.16 -7.34 -3.46
C VAL A 76 5.92 -8.15 -4.49
N VAL A 77 5.55 -8.04 -5.75
CA VAL A 77 6.25 -8.63 -6.88
C VAL A 77 6.40 -7.60 -8.00
N HIS A 78 7.63 -7.48 -8.49
CA HIS A 78 7.99 -6.56 -9.56
C HIS A 78 8.35 -7.35 -10.82
N SER A 79 7.97 -6.85 -11.98
CA SER A 79 8.37 -7.40 -13.29
C SER A 79 9.56 -6.64 -13.86
N GLY A 80 10.57 -6.34 -13.04
CA GLY A 80 11.75 -5.58 -13.46
C GLY A 80 12.23 -4.56 -12.42
N GLY A 81 12.85 -3.47 -12.89
CA GLY A 81 13.40 -2.38 -12.11
C GLY A 81 12.36 -1.37 -11.60
N LEU A 82 12.83 -0.15 -11.27
CA LEU A 82 11.96 0.95 -10.88
C LEU A 82 10.98 1.30 -12.01
N GLY A 83 9.73 1.59 -11.67
CA GLY A 83 8.68 1.94 -12.62
C GLY A 83 8.01 0.75 -13.31
N GLN A 84 8.62 -0.44 -13.28
CA GLN A 84 8.06 -1.64 -13.87
C GLN A 84 6.82 -2.12 -13.12
N GLN A 85 5.94 -2.83 -13.83
CA GLN A 85 4.67 -3.32 -13.31
C GLN A 85 4.85 -4.01 -11.95
N THR A 86 4.10 -3.52 -10.97
CA THR A 86 4.18 -3.98 -9.58
C THR A 86 2.82 -4.45 -9.10
N SER A 87 2.78 -5.69 -8.61
CA SER A 87 1.60 -6.22 -7.91
C SER A 87 1.90 -6.38 -6.42
N PHE A 88 0.93 -6.04 -5.59
CA PHE A 88 1.04 -6.19 -4.14
C PHE A 88 -0.17 -6.95 -3.59
N PHE A 89 0.06 -7.73 -2.54
CA PHE A 89 -0.92 -8.65 -2.00
C PHE A 89 -0.98 -8.49 -0.48
N VAL A 90 -2.09 -7.96 0.00
CA VAL A 90 -2.34 -7.86 1.45
C VAL A 90 -3.04 -9.15 1.90
N ARG A 91 -2.37 -9.93 2.76
CA ARG A 91 -2.86 -11.24 3.24
C ARG A 91 -3.17 -12.22 2.09
N GLY A 92 -2.44 -12.09 0.97
CA GLY A 92 -2.62 -12.92 -0.23
C GLY A 92 -3.74 -12.47 -1.17
N MET A 93 -4.54 -11.46 -0.82
CA MET A 93 -5.62 -10.90 -1.64
C MET A 93 -5.04 -9.99 -2.74
N ASN A 94 -5.76 -9.83 -3.85
CA ASN A 94 -5.30 -9.08 -5.03
C ASN A 94 -5.15 -7.58 -4.78
N SER A 95 -4.31 -6.92 -5.59
CA SER A 95 -4.02 -5.47 -5.50
C SER A 95 -5.27 -4.60 -5.56
N GLY A 96 -6.24 -4.92 -6.43
CA GLY A 96 -7.49 -4.19 -6.58
C GLY A 96 -8.42 -4.26 -5.36
N GLN A 97 -8.18 -5.22 -4.43
CA GLN A 97 -8.93 -5.38 -3.19
C GLN A 97 -8.38 -4.52 -2.03
N THR A 98 -7.33 -3.72 -2.30
CA THR A 98 -6.76 -2.77 -1.35
C THR A 98 -6.99 -1.35 -1.84
N LEU A 99 -7.59 -0.53 -0.98
CA LEU A 99 -7.76 0.89 -1.24
C LEU A 99 -6.45 1.62 -0.95
N VAL A 100 -5.95 2.37 -1.93
CA VAL A 100 -4.78 3.23 -1.78
C VAL A 100 -5.21 4.70 -1.84
N LEU A 101 -4.78 5.48 -0.87
CA LEU A 101 -5.10 6.89 -0.73
C LEU A 101 -3.83 7.74 -0.67
N LEU A 102 -3.89 8.96 -1.19
CA LEU A 102 -2.90 10.01 -1.00
C LEU A 102 -3.57 11.24 -0.42
N ASP A 103 -3.23 11.61 0.82
CA ASP A 103 -3.89 12.70 1.55
C ASP A 103 -5.44 12.59 1.52
N GLY A 104 -5.97 11.36 1.61
CA GLY A 104 -7.41 11.07 1.55
C GLY A 104 -8.01 10.94 0.14
N MET A 105 -7.29 11.31 -0.92
CA MET A 105 -7.71 11.14 -2.32
C MET A 105 -7.43 9.72 -2.80
N ARG A 106 -8.39 9.06 -3.44
CA ARG A 106 -8.25 7.71 -4.01
C ARG A 106 -7.24 7.68 -5.16
N LEU A 107 -6.32 6.71 -5.12
CA LEU A 107 -5.34 6.46 -6.18
C LEU A 107 -5.66 5.21 -7.02
N ASN A 108 -6.65 4.41 -6.61
CA ASN A 108 -7.10 3.26 -7.39
C ASN A 108 -7.64 3.72 -8.74
N ASP A 109 -7.01 3.30 -9.83
CA ASP A 109 -7.40 3.65 -11.21
C ASP A 109 -8.45 2.66 -11.74
N PRO A 110 -9.70 3.10 -11.97
CA PRO A 110 -10.75 2.21 -12.45
C PRO A 110 -10.51 1.66 -13.86
N SER A 111 -9.60 2.26 -14.63
CA SER A 111 -9.25 1.79 -15.98
C SER A 111 -8.25 0.61 -15.97
N THR A 112 -7.74 0.20 -14.82
CA THR A 112 -6.90 -0.99 -14.69
C THR A 112 -7.74 -2.26 -14.57
N ILE A 113 -7.11 -3.40 -14.83
CA ILE A 113 -7.78 -4.72 -14.86
C ILE A 113 -8.59 -4.99 -13.59
N GLU A 114 -8.06 -4.64 -12.40
CA GLU A 114 -8.71 -4.90 -11.12
C GLU A 114 -9.09 -3.60 -10.37
N GLY A 115 -8.97 -2.43 -10.97
CA GLY A 115 -9.14 -1.16 -10.27
C GLY A 115 -8.06 -0.95 -9.20
N SER A 116 -6.82 -1.34 -9.48
CA SER A 116 -5.68 -1.19 -8.57
C SER A 116 -5.01 0.17 -8.70
N ALA A 117 -4.25 0.55 -7.67
CA ALA A 117 -3.32 1.69 -7.76
C ALA A 117 -1.97 1.23 -8.32
N PHE A 118 -1.29 2.10 -9.04
CA PHE A 118 0.07 1.90 -9.52
C PHE A 118 1.07 2.31 -8.44
N LEU A 119 1.46 1.36 -7.57
CA LEU A 119 2.41 1.66 -6.48
C LEU A 119 3.82 1.93 -6.99
N GLU A 120 4.18 1.41 -8.16
CA GLU A 120 5.43 1.70 -8.87
C GLU A 120 5.62 3.19 -9.18
N ASN A 121 4.52 3.92 -9.35
CA ASN A 121 4.53 5.35 -9.63
C ASN A 121 4.59 6.22 -8.37
N LEU A 122 4.51 5.63 -7.19
CA LEU A 122 4.50 6.35 -5.91
C LEU A 122 5.89 6.32 -5.27
N THR A 123 6.65 7.39 -5.48
CA THR A 123 7.95 7.60 -4.81
C THR A 123 7.73 7.93 -3.33
N THR A 124 8.72 7.65 -2.49
CA THR A 124 8.68 8.00 -1.06
C THR A 124 9.06 9.45 -0.77
N ALA A 125 9.45 10.20 -1.80
CA ALA A 125 9.75 11.62 -1.67
C ALA A 125 8.58 12.38 -1.02
N ASN A 126 8.90 13.16 0.00
CA ASN A 126 7.94 14.05 0.66
C ASN A 126 6.78 13.35 1.42
N ILE A 127 6.88 12.05 1.70
CA ILE A 127 5.95 11.33 2.55
C ILE A 127 6.26 11.62 4.02
N GLN A 128 5.21 11.90 4.81
CA GLN A 128 5.28 12.03 6.26
C GLN A 128 5.06 10.67 6.96
N GLN A 129 4.07 9.91 6.49
CA GLN A 129 3.81 8.56 6.98
C GLN A 129 2.96 7.76 5.97
N ILE A 130 3.06 6.44 6.06
CA ILE A 130 2.19 5.50 5.35
C ILE A 130 1.43 4.72 6.42
N GLU A 131 0.11 4.84 6.43
CA GLU A 131 -0.77 4.10 7.33
C GLU A 131 -1.33 2.89 6.60
N ILE A 132 -1.25 1.72 7.22
CA ILE A 132 -1.71 0.46 6.65
C ILE A 132 -2.70 -0.18 7.61
N VAL A 133 -3.97 -0.26 7.21
CA VAL A 133 -5.01 -0.95 7.95
C VAL A 133 -5.34 -2.24 7.22
N LYS A 134 -5.03 -3.37 7.85
CA LYS A 134 -5.25 -4.70 7.26
C LYS A 134 -6.63 -5.25 7.61
N GLY A 135 -7.18 -6.10 6.72
CA GLY A 135 -8.53 -6.66 6.84
C GLY A 135 -9.62 -5.75 6.29
N GLY A 136 -10.84 -6.26 6.15
CA GLY A 136 -11.95 -5.56 5.48
C GLY A 136 -12.35 -4.24 6.13
N GLN A 137 -12.29 -3.17 5.36
CA GLN A 137 -12.61 -1.79 5.77
C GLN A 137 -13.76 -1.17 4.95
N SER A 138 -14.48 -1.97 4.15
CA SER A 138 -15.56 -1.45 3.30
C SER A 138 -16.72 -0.83 4.09
N SER A 139 -16.91 -1.19 5.36
CA SER A 139 -17.90 -0.56 6.24
C SER A 139 -17.63 0.93 6.54
N ILE A 140 -16.45 1.42 6.20
CA ILE A 140 -16.05 2.84 6.31
C ILE A 140 -15.73 3.41 4.91
N TRP A 141 -14.95 2.69 4.11
CA TRP A 141 -14.37 3.20 2.87
C TRP A 141 -15.15 2.82 1.60
N GLY A 142 -16.10 1.87 1.70
CA GLY A 142 -16.82 1.32 0.55
C GLY A 142 -15.96 0.35 -0.26
N SER A 143 -16.11 0.35 -1.57
CA SER A 143 -15.43 -0.54 -2.49
C SER A 143 -13.90 -0.44 -2.47
N ASN A 144 -13.23 -1.53 -2.88
CA ASN A 144 -11.77 -1.72 -2.96
C ASN A 144 -11.06 -1.80 -1.59
N ALA A 145 -11.78 -2.01 -0.50
CA ALA A 145 -11.22 -2.08 0.84
C ALA A 145 -11.42 -3.46 1.50
N SER A 146 -11.43 -4.54 0.71
CA SER A 146 -11.64 -5.90 1.21
C SER A 146 -10.40 -6.49 1.86
N ALA A 147 -9.21 -6.20 1.35
CA ALA A 147 -7.93 -6.61 1.91
C ALA A 147 -7.40 -5.61 2.95
N GLY A 148 -7.69 -4.32 2.75
CA GLY A 148 -7.26 -3.26 3.64
C GLY A 148 -7.26 -1.88 2.99
N VAL A 149 -6.64 -0.94 3.70
CA VAL A 149 -6.42 0.45 3.24
C VAL A 149 -4.96 0.83 3.45
N ILE A 150 -4.34 1.40 2.44
CA ILE A 150 -3.01 2.04 2.51
C ILE A 150 -3.23 3.53 2.30
N ASN A 151 -2.96 4.34 3.31
CA ASN A 151 -3.13 5.79 3.25
C ASN A 151 -1.77 6.48 3.35
N ILE A 152 -1.37 7.15 2.28
CA ILE A 152 -0.12 7.87 2.16
C ILE A 152 -0.37 9.32 2.54
N ILE A 153 0.32 9.81 3.54
CA ILE A 153 0.21 11.18 4.03
C ILE A 153 1.48 11.92 3.68
N THR A 154 1.36 13.00 2.91
CA THR A 154 2.49 13.85 2.56
C THR A 154 2.78 14.86 3.67
N LYS A 155 4.01 15.39 3.69
CA LYS A 155 4.48 16.36 4.70
C LYS A 155 3.47 17.47 4.97
N THR A 156 3.50 17.98 6.19
CA THR A 156 2.77 19.17 6.63
C THR A 156 3.81 20.22 7.07
N PRO A 157 3.71 21.49 6.69
CA PRO A 157 4.68 22.50 7.06
C PRO A 157 4.64 22.80 8.56
N GLU A 158 5.82 23.07 9.12
CA GLU A 158 5.99 23.60 10.48
C GLU A 158 5.69 25.10 10.51
N GLU A 159 5.61 25.71 11.71
CA GLU A 159 5.40 27.15 11.85
C GLU A 159 6.59 27.95 11.31
N GLY A 160 6.32 29.02 10.56
CA GLY A 160 7.33 29.81 9.86
C GLY A 160 7.55 29.33 8.43
N VAL A 161 8.70 29.65 7.87
CA VAL A 161 9.16 29.20 6.55
C VAL A 161 10.18 28.10 6.74
N HIS A 162 9.91 26.93 6.18
CA HIS A 162 10.80 25.78 6.22
C HIS A 162 10.81 25.09 4.85
N GLY A 163 11.91 24.42 4.55
CA GLY A 163 12.02 23.66 3.33
C GLY A 163 13.12 22.63 3.38
N SER A 164 13.13 21.76 2.38
CA SER A 164 14.21 20.81 2.20
C SER A 164 14.57 20.64 0.73
N LEU A 165 15.80 20.24 0.50
CA LEU A 165 16.33 19.85 -0.81
C LEU A 165 17.09 18.55 -0.64
N ALA A 166 16.80 17.55 -1.45
CA ALA A 166 17.55 16.30 -1.47
C ALA A 166 17.98 15.97 -2.90
N ALA A 167 19.18 15.37 -3.01
CA ALA A 167 19.69 14.87 -4.28
C ALA A 167 20.16 13.43 -4.09
N THR A 168 19.70 12.54 -4.96
CA THR A 168 19.99 11.11 -4.96
C THR A 168 20.76 10.72 -6.21
N TYR A 169 21.76 9.85 -6.04
CA TYR A 169 22.47 9.22 -7.14
C TYR A 169 22.81 7.76 -6.79
N GLY A 170 22.74 6.86 -7.78
CA GLY A 170 22.97 5.45 -7.50
C GLY A 170 23.14 4.57 -8.74
N SER A 171 23.04 3.26 -8.50
CA SER A 171 23.11 2.22 -9.52
C SER A 171 22.08 2.44 -10.62
N TYR A 172 22.32 1.87 -11.81
CA TYR A 172 21.48 2.01 -13.01
C TYR A 172 21.30 3.48 -13.43
N ALA A 173 22.36 4.28 -13.28
CA ALA A 173 22.36 5.72 -13.51
C ALA A 173 21.19 6.47 -12.83
N THR A 174 20.63 5.89 -11.74
CA THR A 174 19.53 6.50 -11.01
C THR A 174 19.93 7.85 -10.45
N ARG A 175 19.11 8.87 -10.72
CA ARG A 175 19.29 10.25 -10.26
C ARG A 175 17.95 10.83 -9.84
N GLY A 176 17.94 11.50 -8.70
CA GLY A 176 16.73 12.10 -8.15
C GLY A 176 16.98 13.47 -7.54
N VAL A 177 15.97 14.31 -7.58
CA VAL A 177 15.94 15.59 -6.86
C VAL A 177 14.56 15.77 -6.26
N ASP A 178 14.54 16.01 -4.94
CA ASP A 178 13.34 16.28 -4.16
C ASP A 178 13.47 17.65 -3.52
N ALA A 179 12.43 18.46 -3.60
CA ALA A 179 12.39 19.78 -2.99
C ALA A 179 11.03 20.04 -2.37
N ASP A 180 11.04 20.67 -1.21
CA ASP A 180 9.84 21.22 -0.59
C ASP A 180 10.10 22.61 -0.01
N ILE A 181 9.06 23.42 -0.03
CA ILE A 181 9.00 24.69 0.68
C ILE A 181 7.61 24.89 1.27
N GLY A 182 7.57 25.18 2.55
CA GLY A 182 6.34 25.37 3.31
C GLY A 182 6.33 26.67 4.10
N TYR A 183 5.14 27.17 4.31
CA TYR A 183 4.84 28.26 5.22
C TYR A 183 3.59 27.95 6.04
N LYS A 184 3.65 28.23 7.33
CA LYS A 184 2.49 28.11 8.21
C LYS A 184 2.52 29.21 9.25
N ASP A 185 1.35 29.79 9.49
CA ASP A 185 1.08 30.66 10.62
C ASP A 185 -0.29 30.30 11.26
N GLU A 186 -0.81 31.15 12.11
CA GLU A 186 -2.10 30.93 12.77
C GLU A 186 -3.29 30.75 11.79
N LYS A 187 -3.20 31.31 10.57
CA LYS A 187 -4.30 31.34 9.60
C LYS A 187 -3.97 30.63 8.29
N PHE A 188 -2.74 30.74 7.81
CA PHE A 188 -2.35 30.24 6.51
C PHE A 188 -1.46 29.01 6.63
N THR A 189 -1.66 28.08 5.73
CA THR A 189 -0.78 26.95 5.47
C THR A 189 -0.54 26.87 3.98
N ALA A 190 0.71 26.85 3.55
CA ALA A 190 1.06 26.63 2.16
C ALA A 190 2.25 25.67 2.09
N LEU A 191 2.20 24.66 1.21
CA LEU A 191 3.28 23.73 1.00
C LEU A 191 3.33 23.36 -0.48
N LEU A 192 4.49 23.53 -1.07
CA LEU A 192 4.82 23.02 -2.41
C LEU A 192 5.85 21.92 -2.26
N LEU A 193 5.56 20.76 -2.83
CA LEU A 193 6.46 19.62 -2.92
C LEU A 193 6.67 19.32 -4.40
N ALA A 194 7.90 19.02 -4.80
CA ALA A 194 8.23 18.59 -6.15
C ALA A 194 9.34 17.54 -6.11
N SER A 195 9.23 16.52 -6.94
CA SER A 195 10.26 15.51 -7.11
C SER A 195 10.42 15.10 -8.56
N VAL A 196 11.65 14.75 -8.93
CA VAL A 196 11.99 14.08 -10.19
C VAL A 196 12.91 12.93 -9.87
N LEU A 197 12.58 11.75 -10.37
CA LEU A 197 13.39 10.54 -10.30
C LEU A 197 13.54 9.98 -11.71
N GLU A 198 14.77 9.70 -12.10
CA GLU A 198 15.10 9.11 -13.40
C GLU A 198 16.08 7.96 -13.18
N THR A 199 15.97 6.90 -13.97
CA THR A 199 16.92 5.77 -14.02
C THR A 199 16.99 5.27 -15.45
N ASP A 200 18.16 4.82 -15.87
CA ASP A 200 18.31 4.13 -17.15
C ASP A 200 17.78 2.68 -17.03
N GLY A 201 17.71 2.12 -15.80
CA GLY A 201 17.13 0.81 -15.55
C GLY A 201 18.00 -0.36 -16.01
N PHE A 202 17.36 -1.44 -16.35
CA PHE A 202 17.97 -2.65 -16.96
C PHE A 202 16.88 -3.46 -17.64
N SER A 203 17.20 -4.17 -18.75
CA SER A 203 16.26 -5.09 -19.38
C SER A 203 15.73 -6.11 -18.39
N ALA A 204 14.41 -6.19 -18.27
CA ALA A 204 13.73 -7.03 -17.29
C ALA A 204 13.54 -8.47 -17.79
N VAL A 205 13.47 -8.72 -19.09
CA VAL A 205 13.30 -10.06 -19.65
C VAL A 205 14.55 -10.93 -19.43
N VAL A 206 14.35 -12.22 -19.25
CA VAL A 206 15.42 -13.22 -19.07
C VAL A 206 15.40 -14.22 -20.22
N PRO A 207 16.52 -14.42 -20.98
CA PRO A 207 17.82 -13.75 -20.81
C PRO A 207 17.78 -12.28 -21.18
N ARG A 208 18.52 -11.46 -20.45
CA ARG A 208 18.63 -10.02 -20.72
C ARG A 208 19.22 -9.78 -22.09
N ASP A 209 18.68 -8.83 -22.81
CA ASP A 209 19.27 -8.25 -24.02
C ASP A 209 20.19 -7.06 -23.70
N ALA A 210 20.51 -6.22 -24.68
CA ALA A 210 21.39 -5.07 -24.52
C ALA A 210 20.65 -3.77 -24.24
N GLU A 211 19.32 -3.79 -24.29
CA GLU A 211 18.46 -2.67 -24.02
C GLU A 211 18.31 -2.44 -22.52
N GLU A 212 18.03 -1.20 -22.12
CA GLU A 212 17.78 -0.80 -20.73
C GLU A 212 16.38 -0.23 -20.62
N ASP A 213 15.58 -0.74 -19.65
CA ASP A 213 14.21 -0.28 -19.38
C ASP A 213 14.23 0.99 -18.54
N GLY A 214 14.25 2.12 -19.19
CA GLY A 214 14.32 3.43 -18.55
C GLY A 214 13.02 3.83 -17.84
N TYR A 215 13.16 4.68 -16.80
CA TYR A 215 12.01 5.21 -16.07
C TYR A 215 12.21 6.66 -15.67
N THR A 216 11.19 7.46 -15.89
CA THR A 216 11.11 8.85 -15.41
C THR A 216 9.83 9.05 -14.60
N ASN A 217 9.96 9.61 -13.38
CA ASN A 217 8.83 10.02 -12.53
C ASN A 217 8.96 11.51 -12.17
N LYS A 218 7.89 12.26 -12.40
CA LYS A 218 7.77 13.66 -12.01
C LYS A 218 6.52 13.82 -11.16
N ASN A 219 6.71 14.25 -9.92
CA ASN A 219 5.64 14.43 -8.96
C ASN A 219 5.61 15.88 -8.47
N ALA A 220 4.42 16.46 -8.35
CA ALA A 220 4.18 17.76 -7.74
C ALA A 220 2.96 17.71 -6.84
N ASN A 221 3.08 18.28 -5.64
CA ASN A 221 1.98 18.40 -4.70
C ASN A 221 1.91 19.84 -4.18
N LEU A 222 0.71 20.41 -4.11
CA LEU A 222 0.43 21.73 -3.56
C LEU A 222 -0.67 21.61 -2.50
N LYS A 223 -0.36 22.03 -1.28
CA LYS A 223 -1.33 22.16 -0.19
C LYS A 223 -1.51 23.63 0.15
N LEU A 224 -2.77 24.09 0.22
CA LEU A 224 -3.12 25.44 0.62
C LEU A 224 -4.22 25.39 1.67
N GLY A 225 -3.93 25.89 2.86
CA GLY A 225 -4.86 25.91 3.98
C GLY A 225 -5.19 27.34 4.43
N TYR A 226 -6.44 27.56 4.83
CA TYR A 226 -6.87 28.78 5.48
C TYR A 226 -7.79 28.51 6.67
N ARG A 227 -7.42 29.04 7.82
CA ARG A 227 -8.23 29.00 9.03
C ARG A 227 -8.99 30.34 9.17
N PHE A 228 -10.29 30.31 8.96
CA PHE A 228 -11.17 31.49 9.07
C PHE A 228 -11.25 31.98 10.52
N ASP A 229 -11.36 31.02 11.43
CA ASP A 229 -11.43 31.22 12.88
C ASP A 229 -11.00 29.92 13.59
N PRO A 230 -10.95 29.83 14.94
CA PRO A 230 -10.55 28.61 15.65
C PRO A 230 -11.38 27.36 15.33
N ASN A 231 -12.59 27.53 14.80
CA ASN A 231 -13.53 26.44 14.53
C ASN A 231 -13.60 26.06 13.04
N ASN A 232 -13.18 26.95 12.14
CA ASN A 232 -13.43 26.82 10.70
C ASN A 232 -12.11 26.83 9.92
N ALA A 233 -11.87 25.79 9.12
CA ALA A 233 -10.70 25.70 8.25
C ALA A 233 -11.07 25.11 6.89
N LEU A 234 -10.34 25.54 5.86
CA LEU A 234 -10.40 24.98 4.50
C LEU A 234 -8.99 24.56 4.10
N MET A 235 -8.87 23.37 3.49
CA MET A 235 -7.65 22.87 2.87
C MET A 235 -7.92 22.52 1.41
N LEU A 236 -7.02 22.91 0.53
CA LEU A 236 -7.00 22.53 -0.88
C LEU A 236 -5.72 21.71 -1.10
N ASN A 237 -5.88 20.56 -1.73
CA ASN A 237 -4.78 19.67 -2.10
C ASN A 237 -4.82 19.45 -3.61
N TYR A 238 -3.68 19.64 -4.28
CA TYR A 238 -3.47 19.26 -5.67
C TYR A 238 -2.26 18.36 -5.77
N ASN A 239 -2.41 17.23 -6.43
CA ASN A 239 -1.31 16.31 -6.72
C ASN A 239 -1.29 15.98 -8.22
N ARG A 240 -0.10 15.88 -8.80
CA ARG A 240 0.12 15.38 -10.16
C ARG A 240 1.31 14.45 -10.17
N ILE A 241 1.11 13.25 -10.72
CA ILE A 241 2.13 12.25 -10.96
C ILE A 241 2.19 12.02 -12.46
N LYS A 242 3.36 12.27 -13.07
CA LYS A 242 3.60 11.97 -14.47
C LYS A 242 4.77 11.01 -14.58
N THR A 243 4.57 9.89 -15.29
CA THR A 243 5.60 8.88 -15.50
C THR A 243 5.74 8.54 -16.96
N ASP A 244 6.93 8.13 -17.31
CA ASP A 244 7.31 7.53 -18.57
C ASP A 244 8.14 6.30 -18.23
N VAL A 245 7.75 5.13 -18.71
CA VAL A 245 8.39 3.85 -18.44
C VAL A 245 8.58 3.07 -19.72
N GLU A 246 9.79 2.64 -19.99
CA GLU A 246 10.15 1.65 -21.01
C GLU A 246 9.99 0.25 -20.41
N TYR A 247 9.58 -0.74 -21.18
CA TYR A 247 9.38 -2.10 -20.71
C TYR A 247 9.48 -3.11 -21.85
N ASP A 248 9.90 -4.32 -21.52
CA ASP A 248 9.91 -5.45 -22.47
C ASP A 248 8.49 -5.87 -22.85
N GLY A 249 8.12 -5.63 -24.08
CA GLY A 249 6.80 -5.91 -24.63
C GLY A 249 6.61 -7.35 -25.12
N TYR A 250 5.54 -7.58 -25.90
CA TYR A 250 5.23 -8.91 -26.43
C TYR A 250 6.33 -9.46 -27.33
N ASN A 251 6.91 -8.60 -28.18
CA ASN A 251 7.94 -9.02 -29.13
C ASN A 251 9.23 -9.41 -28.41
N ASP A 252 9.64 -8.68 -27.38
CA ASP A 252 10.84 -8.97 -26.60
C ASP A 252 10.70 -10.26 -25.82
N TYR A 253 9.55 -10.48 -25.20
CA TYR A 253 9.29 -11.68 -24.40
C TYR A 253 9.15 -12.95 -25.25
N PHE A 254 8.40 -12.88 -26.37
CA PHE A 254 8.10 -14.06 -27.19
C PHE A 254 9.01 -14.23 -28.39
N LEU A 255 9.48 -13.16 -29.00
CA LEU A 255 10.28 -13.19 -30.23
C LEU A 255 11.77 -12.96 -29.97
N LEU A 256 12.13 -12.44 -28.78
CA LEU A 256 13.51 -12.10 -28.41
C LEU A 256 14.16 -11.23 -29.50
N ASP A 257 13.44 -10.21 -29.97
CA ASP A 257 13.95 -9.26 -30.96
C ASP A 257 14.68 -8.10 -30.26
N PRO A 258 16.02 -8.11 -30.21
CA PRO A 258 16.78 -7.07 -29.50
C PRO A 258 16.73 -5.68 -30.16
N ASN A 259 15.91 -5.49 -31.17
CA ASN A 259 15.74 -4.20 -31.85
C ASN A 259 14.32 -3.62 -31.64
N ASP A 260 13.52 -4.20 -30.76
CA ASP A 260 12.16 -3.72 -30.48
C ASP A 260 12.13 -2.78 -29.28
N ASP A 261 12.78 -1.61 -29.41
CA ASP A 261 12.84 -0.53 -28.40
C ASP A 261 11.55 0.28 -28.31
N TYR A 262 10.38 -0.27 -28.63
CA TYR A 262 9.17 0.54 -28.80
C TYR A 262 8.17 0.42 -27.67
N SER A 263 8.33 -0.54 -26.75
CA SER A 263 7.37 -0.75 -25.69
C SER A 263 7.57 0.24 -24.54
N HIS A 264 6.64 1.18 -24.42
CA HIS A 264 6.67 2.17 -23.35
C HIS A 264 5.26 2.57 -22.91
N ALA A 265 5.13 3.16 -21.73
CA ALA A 265 3.87 3.71 -21.24
C ALA A 265 4.05 5.09 -20.61
N ASP A 266 3.26 6.04 -21.10
CA ASP A 266 3.07 7.36 -20.52
C ASP A 266 1.89 7.37 -19.57
N SER A 267 2.07 7.88 -18.35
CA SER A 267 0.96 8.11 -17.41
C SER A 267 0.93 9.55 -16.91
N ASP A 268 -0.27 10.12 -16.79
CA ASP A 268 -0.51 11.45 -16.20
C ASP A 268 -1.74 11.36 -15.28
N GLN A 269 -1.50 11.30 -13.99
CA GLN A 269 -2.52 11.28 -12.95
C GLN A 269 -2.59 12.64 -12.27
N LYS A 270 -3.81 13.18 -12.15
CA LYS A 270 -4.08 14.46 -11.47
C LYS A 270 -5.17 14.27 -10.45
N ASN A 271 -4.92 14.71 -9.23
CA ASN A 271 -5.89 14.68 -8.15
C ASN A 271 -6.04 16.08 -7.56
N LEU A 272 -7.27 16.47 -7.29
CA LEU A 272 -7.61 17.74 -6.64
C LEU A 272 -8.64 17.46 -5.55
N ALA A 273 -8.40 17.96 -4.35
CA ALA A 273 -9.35 17.88 -3.25
C ALA A 273 -9.54 19.22 -2.55
N ALA A 274 -10.73 19.41 -2.00
CA ALA A 274 -11.10 20.51 -1.12
C ALA A 274 -11.75 19.94 0.14
N ASP A 275 -11.19 20.25 1.29
CA ASP A 275 -11.62 19.80 2.61
C ASP A 275 -12.01 20.99 3.47
N TYR A 276 -13.28 21.09 3.84
CA TYR A 276 -13.74 22.07 4.82
C TYR A 276 -14.05 21.37 6.13
N ARG A 277 -13.49 21.91 7.23
CA ARG A 277 -13.71 21.43 8.59
C ARG A 277 -14.34 22.52 9.46
N PHE A 278 -15.43 22.15 10.11
CA PHE A 278 -15.98 22.88 11.25
C PHE A 278 -15.85 22.02 12.51
N LYS A 279 -15.24 22.54 13.58
CA LYS A 279 -15.11 21.86 14.86
C LYS A 279 -15.49 22.80 16.00
N LYS A 280 -16.44 22.38 16.84
CA LYS A 280 -16.83 23.11 18.04
C LYS A 280 -17.16 22.14 19.17
N GLU A 281 -16.42 22.25 20.28
CA GLU A 281 -16.58 21.39 21.46
C GLU A 281 -16.52 19.90 21.09
N HIS A 282 -17.66 19.21 21.15
CA HIS A 282 -17.82 17.78 20.92
C HIS A 282 -18.40 17.44 19.54
N TYR A 283 -18.50 18.40 18.66
CA TYR A 283 -19.02 18.21 17.32
C TYR A 283 -18.03 18.66 16.25
N ARG A 284 -17.84 17.82 15.23
CA ARG A 284 -17.05 18.12 14.05
C ARG A 284 -17.84 17.76 12.79
N LEU A 285 -17.82 18.67 11.82
CA LEU A 285 -18.30 18.46 10.47
C LEU A 285 -17.12 18.54 9.52
N ASP A 286 -16.92 17.51 8.70
CA ASP A 286 -15.97 17.52 7.60
C ASP A 286 -16.75 17.38 6.28
N LEU A 287 -16.49 18.29 5.35
CA LEU A 287 -16.94 18.22 3.98
C LEU A 287 -15.73 17.99 3.10
N HIS A 288 -15.79 16.97 2.26
CA HIS A 288 -14.75 16.63 1.30
C HIS A 288 -15.32 16.61 -0.11
N ALA A 289 -14.58 17.18 -1.06
CA ALA A 289 -14.84 17.06 -2.48
C ALA A 289 -13.53 16.82 -3.22
N SER A 290 -13.47 15.76 -4.03
CA SER A 290 -12.27 15.45 -4.81
C SER A 290 -12.58 15.01 -6.24
N THR A 291 -11.57 15.15 -7.11
CA THR A 291 -11.57 14.60 -8.47
C THR A 291 -10.21 14.02 -8.78
N GLY A 292 -10.20 12.81 -9.34
CA GLY A 292 -9.05 12.15 -9.96
C GLY A 292 -9.24 12.05 -11.47
N ASP A 293 -8.21 12.40 -12.24
CA ASP A 293 -8.14 12.23 -13.71
C ASP A 293 -6.92 11.36 -14.01
N TYR A 294 -7.16 10.20 -14.61
CA TYR A 294 -6.17 9.17 -14.90
C TYR A 294 -6.04 9.01 -16.40
N LYS A 295 -4.81 9.13 -16.91
CA LYS A 295 -4.48 8.93 -18.32
C LYS A 295 -3.26 8.04 -18.41
N ARG A 296 -3.37 6.98 -19.18
CA ARG A 296 -2.27 6.10 -19.52
C ARG A 296 -2.35 5.74 -20.99
N ASP A 297 -1.27 5.92 -21.70
CA ASP A 297 -1.04 5.51 -23.07
C ASP A 297 0.07 4.46 -23.05
N ALA A 298 -0.26 3.23 -23.44
CA ALA A 298 0.69 2.13 -23.48
C ALA A 298 0.94 1.75 -24.95
N TYR A 299 2.19 1.73 -25.34
CA TYR A 299 2.68 1.40 -26.67
C TYR A 299 3.39 0.05 -26.59
N ASP A 300 2.86 -0.93 -27.31
CA ASP A 300 3.42 -2.26 -27.47
C ASP A 300 3.15 -2.68 -28.90
N SER A 301 2.73 -3.90 -29.17
CA SER A 301 2.26 -4.35 -30.50
C SER A 301 1.11 -3.49 -31.07
N ALA A 302 0.36 -2.81 -30.21
CA ALA A 302 -0.66 -1.81 -30.54
C ALA A 302 -0.80 -0.76 -29.44
N LEU A 303 -1.39 0.41 -29.77
CA LEU A 303 -1.65 1.47 -28.82
C LEU A 303 -2.88 1.17 -27.96
N GLY A 304 -2.66 1.10 -26.64
CA GLY A 304 -3.72 1.03 -25.63
C GLY A 304 -3.90 2.37 -24.93
N ASN A 305 -5.08 2.97 -24.98
CA ASN A 305 -5.39 4.21 -24.26
C ASN A 305 -6.33 3.90 -23.10
N TYR A 306 -5.91 4.25 -21.90
CA TYR A 306 -6.67 4.09 -20.67
C TYR A 306 -6.99 5.45 -20.09
N ARG A 307 -8.26 5.71 -19.83
CA ARG A 307 -8.75 6.98 -19.30
C ARG A 307 -9.75 6.70 -18.20
N ALA A 308 -9.60 7.34 -17.05
CA ALA A 308 -10.62 7.29 -16.03
C ALA A 308 -10.77 8.63 -15.32
N LYS A 309 -11.95 8.86 -14.80
CA LYS A 309 -12.27 10.00 -13.96
C LYS A 309 -13.10 9.56 -12.77
N ILE A 310 -12.68 10.00 -11.59
CA ILE A 310 -13.41 9.78 -10.33
C ILE A 310 -13.79 11.15 -9.77
N LYS A 311 -15.03 11.29 -9.30
CA LYS A 311 -15.47 12.41 -8.47
C LYS A 311 -16.04 11.85 -7.19
N GLU A 312 -15.55 12.33 -6.05
CA GLU A 312 -16.02 11.90 -4.73
C GLU A 312 -16.45 13.12 -3.90
N TYR A 313 -17.59 12.96 -3.23
CA TYR A 313 -18.10 13.95 -2.28
C TYR A 313 -18.45 13.24 -0.99
N SER A 314 -18.03 13.76 0.15
CA SER A 314 -18.44 13.21 1.43
C SER A 314 -18.79 14.28 2.45
N LEU A 315 -19.72 13.96 3.33
CA LEU A 315 -20.12 14.72 4.48
C LEU A 315 -20.04 13.81 5.71
N LEU A 316 -19.17 14.18 6.66
CA LEU A 316 -18.97 13.43 7.89
C LEU A 316 -19.41 14.29 9.08
N ASN A 317 -20.29 13.73 9.91
CA ASN A 317 -20.65 14.31 11.21
C ASN A 317 -20.05 13.47 12.31
N THR A 318 -19.15 14.03 13.10
CA THR A 318 -18.51 13.36 14.23
C THR A 318 -19.02 13.96 15.53
N PHE A 319 -19.48 13.09 16.42
CA PHE A 319 -19.93 13.42 17.76
C PHE A 319 -19.01 12.74 18.77
N GLU A 320 -18.39 13.53 19.64
CA GLU A 320 -17.50 13.06 20.71
C GLU A 320 -18.19 13.28 22.07
N TYR A 321 -18.26 12.25 22.89
CA TYR A 321 -18.88 12.32 24.23
C TYR A 321 -18.07 11.47 25.20
N GLY A 322 -17.22 12.14 25.97
CA GLY A 322 -16.20 11.48 26.78
C GLY A 322 -15.18 10.76 25.90
N ALA A 323 -14.95 9.48 26.17
CA ALA A 323 -14.06 8.63 25.37
C ALA A 323 -14.79 7.92 24.21
N ASN A 324 -16.06 8.27 23.93
CA ASN A 324 -16.86 7.65 22.89
C ASN A 324 -16.97 8.55 21.68
N LYS A 325 -17.02 7.98 20.49
CA LYS A 325 -17.12 8.68 19.22
C LYS A 325 -18.15 8.03 18.31
N THR A 326 -19.01 8.84 17.71
CA THR A 326 -19.97 8.41 16.68
C THR A 326 -19.74 9.23 15.42
N ILE A 327 -19.64 8.57 14.27
CA ILE A 327 -19.49 9.19 12.97
C ILE A 327 -20.67 8.77 12.09
N LEU A 328 -21.37 9.74 11.52
CA LEU A 328 -22.38 9.54 10.48
C LEU A 328 -21.85 10.14 9.18
N GLY A 329 -21.70 9.32 8.14
CA GLY A 329 -21.18 9.72 6.84
C GLY A 329 -22.18 9.53 5.72
N LEU A 330 -22.20 10.48 4.80
CA LEU A 330 -22.86 10.41 3.49
C LEU A 330 -21.82 10.58 2.41
N GLU A 331 -21.88 9.75 1.37
CA GLU A 331 -20.92 9.76 0.27
C GLU A 331 -21.62 9.62 -1.07
N TYR A 332 -20.99 10.24 -2.07
CA TYR A 332 -21.37 10.14 -3.48
C TYR A 332 -20.10 9.97 -4.31
N LYS A 333 -20.08 8.97 -5.18
CA LYS A 333 -19.00 8.73 -6.13
C LYS A 333 -19.56 8.60 -7.54
N ASP A 334 -18.87 9.21 -8.48
CA ASP A 334 -19.12 9.15 -9.91
C ASP A 334 -17.83 8.67 -10.58
N ILE A 335 -17.90 7.50 -11.20
CA ILE A 335 -16.75 6.80 -11.77
C ILE A 335 -17.01 6.57 -13.25
N ASP A 336 -16.14 7.14 -14.09
CA ASP A 336 -16.14 6.97 -15.54
C ASP A 336 -14.81 6.36 -16.00
N GLY A 337 -14.85 5.36 -16.85
CA GLY A 337 -13.65 4.79 -17.47
C GLY A 337 -13.85 4.47 -18.93
N THR A 338 -12.80 4.67 -19.72
CA THR A 338 -12.74 4.34 -21.13
C THR A 338 -11.45 3.58 -21.40
N TYR A 339 -11.56 2.48 -22.10
CA TYR A 339 -10.45 1.73 -22.64
C TYR A 339 -10.56 1.69 -24.16
N THR A 340 -9.51 2.10 -24.86
CA THR A 340 -9.43 2.04 -26.31
C THR A 340 -8.20 1.24 -26.70
N TYR A 341 -8.41 0.19 -27.47
CA TYR A 341 -7.36 -0.62 -28.07
C TYR A 341 -7.49 -0.54 -29.58
N ASP A 342 -6.43 -0.13 -30.25
CA ASP A 342 -6.40 0.23 -31.66
C ASP A 342 -7.47 1.28 -32.00
N SER A 343 -8.62 0.92 -32.53
CA SER A 343 -9.73 1.83 -32.84
C SER A 343 -11.04 1.49 -32.10
N ASP A 344 -11.03 0.43 -31.30
CA ASP A 344 -12.22 -0.03 -30.56
C ASP A 344 -12.24 0.56 -29.14
N SER A 345 -13.29 1.30 -28.82
CA SER A 345 -13.47 1.95 -27.51
C SER A 345 -14.57 1.28 -26.72
N LYS A 346 -14.25 0.87 -25.49
CA LYS A 346 -15.15 0.28 -24.51
C LYS A 346 -15.28 1.18 -23.29
N PHE A 347 -16.45 1.16 -22.64
CA PHE A 347 -16.81 2.06 -21.56
C PHE A 347 -17.30 1.28 -20.35
N GLY A 348 -16.93 1.76 -19.16
CA GLY A 348 -17.49 1.30 -17.90
C GLY A 348 -17.68 2.48 -16.98
N SER A 349 -18.91 2.73 -16.53
CA SER A 349 -19.24 3.81 -15.60
C SER A 349 -20.31 3.39 -14.60
N TYR A 350 -20.28 3.98 -13.41
CA TYR A 350 -21.31 3.79 -12.39
C TYR A 350 -21.32 4.90 -11.35
N LEU A 351 -22.48 5.05 -10.71
CA LEU A 351 -22.69 5.92 -9.54
C LEU A 351 -22.82 5.09 -8.27
N ASP A 352 -22.23 5.58 -7.17
CA ASP A 352 -22.33 4.99 -5.84
C ASP A 352 -22.79 6.06 -4.84
N LYS A 353 -23.83 5.75 -4.05
CA LYS A 353 -24.34 6.56 -2.95
C LYS A 353 -24.25 5.77 -1.67
N GLY A 354 -23.33 6.17 -0.80
CA GLY A 354 -23.06 5.49 0.46
C GLY A 354 -23.62 6.25 1.67
N ILE A 355 -24.16 5.51 2.63
CA ILE A 355 -24.41 6.00 3.99
C ILE A 355 -23.74 5.06 4.97
N PHE A 356 -23.01 5.60 5.96
CA PHE A 356 -22.42 4.78 6.99
C PHE A 356 -22.52 5.41 8.38
N LEU A 357 -22.52 4.51 9.38
CA LEU A 357 -22.48 4.83 10.80
C LEU A 357 -21.29 4.08 11.40
N SER A 358 -20.40 4.80 12.07
CA SER A 358 -19.31 4.23 12.87
C SER A 358 -19.47 4.66 14.30
N ASN A 359 -19.34 3.71 15.23
CA ASN A 359 -19.38 4.00 16.65
C ASN A 359 -18.20 3.31 17.35
N THR A 360 -17.44 4.11 18.11
CA THR A 360 -16.38 3.66 19.00
C THR A 360 -16.83 3.91 20.43
N TYR A 361 -16.96 2.85 21.22
CA TYR A 361 -17.49 2.90 22.57
C TYR A 361 -16.51 2.28 23.57
N LEU A 362 -16.03 3.07 24.52
CA LEU A 362 -15.22 2.61 25.65
C LEU A 362 -16.16 2.22 26.79
N ILE A 363 -16.44 0.90 26.93
CA ILE A 363 -17.36 0.37 27.96
C ILE A 363 -16.83 0.67 29.36
N ASN A 364 -15.51 0.53 29.53
CA ASN A 364 -14.78 0.84 30.74
C ASN A 364 -13.39 1.33 30.35
N GLN A 365 -12.54 1.67 31.29
CA GLN A 365 -11.19 2.20 31.01
C GLN A 365 -10.27 1.24 30.23
N THR A 366 -10.70 -0.01 30.00
CA THR A 366 -9.85 -1.06 29.42
C THR A 366 -10.46 -1.79 28.23
N THR A 367 -11.76 -1.60 27.95
CA THR A 367 -12.46 -2.36 26.89
C THR A 367 -13.12 -1.42 25.89
N LEU A 368 -12.61 -1.45 24.68
CA LEU A 368 -13.12 -0.71 23.53
C LEU A 368 -13.95 -1.64 22.63
N ILE A 369 -15.14 -1.18 22.21
CA ILE A 369 -15.94 -1.79 21.16
C ILE A 369 -16.06 -0.83 20.00
N GLU A 370 -15.89 -1.35 18.79
CA GLU A 370 -16.08 -0.61 17.53
C GLU A 370 -17.16 -1.34 16.71
N THR A 371 -18.14 -0.57 16.22
CA THR A 371 -19.20 -1.08 15.35
C THR A 371 -19.37 -0.14 14.17
N ASN A 372 -19.31 -0.68 12.96
CA ASN A 372 -19.52 0.07 11.73
C ASN A 372 -20.61 -0.61 10.92
N PHE A 373 -21.42 0.19 10.26
CA PHE A 373 -22.43 -0.26 9.30
C PHE A 373 -22.42 0.69 8.11
N ARG A 374 -22.48 0.13 6.90
CA ARG A 374 -22.55 0.89 5.65
C ARG A 374 -23.53 0.26 4.68
N TYR A 375 -24.23 1.09 3.93
CA TYR A 375 -25.07 0.71 2.82
C TYR A 375 -24.70 1.55 1.60
N ASP A 376 -24.44 0.87 0.47
CA ASP A 376 -24.11 1.49 -0.82
C ASP A 376 -25.20 1.15 -1.84
N ASP A 377 -25.69 2.19 -2.51
CA ASP A 377 -26.71 2.15 -3.55
C ASP A 377 -26.07 2.48 -4.89
N TYR A 378 -26.03 1.47 -5.76
CA TYR A 378 -25.44 1.54 -7.10
C TYR A 378 -26.53 1.65 -8.16
N ASP A 379 -26.27 2.47 -9.18
CA ASP A 379 -27.15 2.54 -10.36
C ASP A 379 -26.98 1.36 -11.32
N THR A 380 -25.81 0.69 -11.30
CA THR A 380 -25.41 -0.36 -12.26
C THR A 380 -25.40 -1.75 -11.64
N PHE A 381 -25.03 -1.89 -10.36
CA PHE A 381 -24.90 -3.19 -9.68
C PHE A 381 -25.96 -3.38 -8.61
N LYS A 382 -25.98 -4.58 -8.00
CA LYS A 382 -26.75 -4.80 -6.76
C LYS A 382 -26.14 -4.04 -5.59
N ASN A 383 -26.99 -3.37 -4.84
CA ASN A 383 -26.66 -2.68 -3.61
C ASN A 383 -25.94 -3.59 -2.61
N LYS A 384 -25.05 -2.99 -1.81
CA LYS A 384 -24.24 -3.72 -0.82
C LYS A 384 -24.42 -3.15 0.57
N ALA A 385 -24.52 -4.05 1.55
CA ALA A 385 -24.44 -3.71 2.96
C ALA A 385 -23.21 -4.37 3.58
N THR A 386 -22.43 -3.60 4.31
CA THR A 386 -21.23 -4.08 5.01
C THR A 386 -21.23 -3.63 6.46
N TYR A 387 -20.58 -4.43 7.31
CA TYR A 387 -20.47 -4.13 8.74
C TYR A 387 -19.18 -4.66 9.33
N LYS A 388 -18.76 -4.04 10.43
CA LYS A 388 -17.65 -4.48 11.27
C LYS A 388 -18.10 -4.46 12.73
N ILE A 389 -17.66 -5.45 13.49
CA ILE A 389 -17.74 -5.49 14.94
C ILE A 389 -16.35 -5.86 15.45
N GLY A 390 -15.78 -4.99 16.27
CA GLY A 390 -14.47 -5.19 16.89
C GLY A 390 -14.53 -5.02 18.40
N ILE A 391 -13.66 -5.75 19.08
CA ILE A 391 -13.42 -5.61 20.52
C ILE A 391 -11.92 -5.59 20.78
N LYS A 392 -11.48 -4.70 21.65
CA LYS A 392 -10.12 -4.61 22.17
C LYS A 392 -10.16 -4.52 23.68
N HIS A 393 -9.28 -5.26 24.35
CA HIS A 393 -9.14 -5.24 25.78
C HIS A 393 -7.69 -5.04 26.21
N ASP A 394 -7.45 -3.99 26.98
CA ASP A 394 -6.18 -3.74 27.67
C ASP A 394 -6.21 -4.47 29.04
N HIS A 395 -5.19 -5.26 29.32
CA HIS A 395 -5.15 -6.09 30.54
C HIS A 395 -4.44 -5.35 31.70
N PRO A 396 -5.18 -4.81 32.70
CA PRO A 396 -4.56 -4.05 33.79
C PRO A 396 -3.57 -4.83 34.64
N SER A 397 -3.77 -6.15 34.76
CA SER A 397 -2.86 -7.05 35.49
C SER A 397 -1.53 -7.31 34.78
N MET A 398 -1.42 -6.94 33.50
CA MET A 398 -0.24 -7.12 32.66
C MET A 398 -0.08 -5.88 31.77
N PRO A 399 0.46 -4.78 32.30
CA PRO A 399 0.57 -3.50 31.58
C PRO A 399 1.24 -3.65 30.21
N GLY A 400 0.61 -3.10 29.17
CA GLY A 400 1.06 -3.20 27.79
C GLY A 400 0.61 -4.48 27.07
N PHE A 401 -0.11 -5.40 27.73
CA PHE A 401 -0.72 -6.54 27.08
C PHE A 401 -2.14 -6.18 26.62
N VAL A 402 -2.40 -6.37 25.32
CA VAL A 402 -3.65 -6.05 24.64
C VAL A 402 -4.12 -7.27 23.85
N THR A 403 -5.39 -7.59 23.92
CA THR A 403 -6.01 -8.59 23.06
C THR A 403 -7.18 -7.99 22.30
N GLY A 404 -7.44 -8.46 21.09
CA GLY A 404 -8.58 -8.00 20.34
C GLY A 404 -9.04 -9.00 19.28
N ALA A 405 -10.25 -8.76 18.79
CA ALA A 405 -10.85 -9.51 17.70
C ALA A 405 -11.75 -8.59 16.87
N ASN A 406 -11.75 -8.81 15.57
CA ASN A 406 -12.62 -8.14 14.62
C ASN A 406 -13.34 -9.17 13.76
N TYR A 407 -14.61 -8.92 13.47
CA TYR A 407 -15.34 -9.54 12.37
C TYR A 407 -15.79 -8.45 11.41
N ASN A 408 -15.55 -8.64 10.14
CA ASN A 408 -15.87 -7.64 9.11
C ASN A 408 -16.45 -8.30 7.85
N THR A 409 -17.23 -7.51 7.13
CA THR A 409 -17.63 -7.77 5.76
C THR A 409 -17.15 -6.64 4.87
N ALA A 410 -16.79 -6.96 3.63
CA ALA A 410 -16.29 -6.02 2.66
C ALA A 410 -16.73 -6.42 1.25
N TYR A 411 -16.53 -5.54 0.29
CA TYR A 411 -16.85 -5.82 -1.11
C TYR A 411 -15.96 -5.01 -2.05
N ASP A 412 -15.83 -5.51 -3.29
CA ASP A 412 -15.16 -4.81 -4.37
C ASP A 412 -16.09 -4.74 -5.57
N ALA A 413 -16.44 -3.53 -6.00
CA ALA A 413 -17.20 -3.30 -7.22
C ALA A 413 -16.30 -3.60 -8.45
N PRO A 414 -16.88 -4.04 -9.58
CA PRO A 414 -16.11 -4.20 -10.81
C PRO A 414 -15.43 -2.91 -11.21
N SER A 415 -14.20 -2.99 -11.72
CA SER A 415 -13.53 -1.84 -12.33
C SER A 415 -14.23 -1.45 -13.65
N SER A 416 -13.99 -0.23 -14.13
CA SER A 416 -14.48 0.20 -15.43
C SER A 416 -13.96 -0.69 -16.57
N TYR A 417 -12.72 -1.18 -16.44
CA TYR A 417 -12.13 -2.12 -17.38
C TYR A 417 -12.87 -3.48 -17.37
N GLN A 418 -13.12 -4.06 -16.19
CA GLN A 418 -13.87 -5.31 -16.06
C GLN A 418 -15.27 -5.21 -16.67
N MET A 419 -15.95 -4.08 -16.43
CA MET A 419 -17.27 -3.82 -17.05
C MET A 419 -17.16 -3.73 -18.56
N ALA A 420 -16.14 -3.06 -19.07
CA ALA A 420 -15.92 -2.86 -20.50
C ALA A 420 -15.65 -4.16 -21.28
N ILE A 421 -15.08 -5.17 -20.60
CA ILE A 421 -14.79 -6.49 -21.19
C ILE A 421 -15.72 -7.61 -20.69
N SER A 422 -16.80 -7.30 -19.98
CA SER A 422 -17.79 -8.30 -19.58
C SER A 422 -18.60 -8.79 -20.78
N LEU A 423 -19.14 -10.01 -20.65
CA LEU A 423 -20.03 -10.55 -21.68
C LEU A 423 -21.23 -9.64 -21.93
N PRO A 424 -21.65 -9.43 -23.18
CA PRO A 424 -22.90 -8.73 -23.48
C PRO A 424 -24.06 -9.32 -22.66
N ASP A 425 -24.93 -8.48 -22.15
CA ASP A 425 -26.11 -8.86 -21.36
C ASP A 425 -25.79 -9.55 -20.00
N THR A 426 -24.52 -9.59 -19.57
CA THR A 426 -24.11 -10.13 -18.27
C THR A 426 -23.76 -9.00 -17.32
N LEU A 427 -24.59 -8.79 -16.29
CA LEU A 427 -24.29 -7.82 -15.23
C LEU A 427 -23.32 -8.42 -14.22
N LEU A 428 -22.11 -7.85 -14.15
CA LEU A 428 -21.16 -8.22 -13.10
C LEU A 428 -21.72 -7.87 -11.72
N LYS A 429 -21.42 -8.71 -10.73
CA LYS A 429 -21.79 -8.48 -9.33
C LYS A 429 -20.52 -8.03 -8.57
N PRO A 430 -20.62 -7.09 -7.63
CA PRO A 430 -19.51 -6.83 -6.73
C PRO A 430 -19.12 -8.11 -5.96
N SER A 431 -17.83 -8.41 -5.88
CA SER A 431 -17.34 -9.50 -5.03
C SER A 431 -17.62 -9.20 -3.56
N TYR A 432 -17.76 -10.22 -2.71
CA TYR A 432 -18.11 -10.03 -1.30
C TYR A 432 -17.21 -10.84 -0.38
N THR A 433 -16.54 -10.16 0.52
CA THR A 433 -15.60 -10.75 1.48
C THR A 433 -16.16 -10.74 2.90
N LYS A 434 -16.01 -11.87 3.62
CA LYS A 434 -16.28 -12.02 5.06
C LYS A 434 -15.00 -12.48 5.73
N GLY A 435 -14.68 -11.91 6.87
CA GLY A 435 -13.48 -12.31 7.57
C GLY A 435 -13.48 -11.96 9.04
N TYR A 436 -12.61 -12.63 9.76
CA TYR A 436 -12.28 -12.29 11.13
C TYR A 436 -10.79 -12.33 11.37
N GLU A 437 -10.37 -11.57 12.37
CA GLU A 437 -9.01 -11.58 12.88
C GLU A 437 -9.04 -11.59 14.41
N ILE A 438 -8.03 -12.22 14.99
CA ILE A 438 -7.79 -12.24 16.43
C ILE A 438 -6.33 -11.88 16.64
N TYR A 439 -6.06 -10.97 17.55
CA TYR A 439 -4.69 -10.55 17.81
C TYR A 439 -4.38 -10.44 19.30
N ALA A 440 -3.10 -10.61 19.60
CA ALA A 440 -2.51 -10.34 20.90
C ALA A 440 -1.24 -9.52 20.72
N ARG A 441 -1.11 -8.43 21.48
CA ARG A 441 0.04 -7.54 21.45
C ARG A 441 0.58 -7.35 22.86
N TYR A 442 1.91 -7.39 23.00
CA TYR A 442 2.57 -7.05 24.24
C TYR A 442 3.60 -5.95 24.00
N LYS A 443 3.26 -4.70 24.39
CA LYS A 443 4.05 -3.49 24.09
C LYS A 443 4.38 -3.43 22.58
N GLU A 444 5.60 -2.99 22.23
CA GLU A 444 6.14 -3.10 20.87
C GLU A 444 6.82 -4.45 20.61
N TRP A 445 7.05 -5.26 21.67
CA TRP A 445 7.91 -6.43 21.62
C TRP A 445 7.31 -7.57 20.82
N LEU A 446 5.99 -7.69 20.82
CA LEU A 446 5.35 -8.81 20.13
C LEU A 446 3.93 -8.44 19.73
N ASN A 447 3.61 -8.60 18.46
CA ASN A 447 2.26 -8.57 17.93
C ASN A 447 2.03 -9.87 17.14
N ILE A 448 0.97 -10.60 17.46
CA ILE A 448 0.58 -11.84 16.80
C ILE A 448 -0.84 -11.65 16.32
N THR A 449 -1.08 -11.85 15.02
CA THR A 449 -2.41 -11.76 14.41
C THR A 449 -2.69 -13.01 13.59
N TYR A 450 -3.80 -13.66 13.88
CA TYR A 450 -4.39 -14.71 13.05
C TYR A 450 -5.58 -14.15 12.28
N PHE A 451 -5.70 -14.47 10.99
CA PHE A 451 -6.81 -14.04 10.14
C PHE A 451 -7.39 -15.17 9.29
N ASP A 452 -8.67 -15.07 8.95
CA ASP A 452 -9.39 -15.97 8.04
C ASP A 452 -10.43 -15.16 7.26
N HIS A 453 -10.23 -15.03 5.95
CA HIS A 453 -11.09 -14.28 5.02
C HIS A 453 -11.59 -15.20 3.90
N LYS A 454 -12.83 -14.96 3.47
CA LYS A 454 -13.48 -15.69 2.38
C LYS A 454 -14.15 -14.71 1.44
N THR A 455 -13.88 -14.84 0.14
CA THR A 455 -14.44 -13.99 -0.92
C THR A 455 -15.32 -14.82 -1.83
N GLU A 456 -16.58 -14.41 -1.97
CA GLU A 456 -17.61 -14.95 -2.85
C GLU A 456 -17.75 -14.02 -4.09
N ASP A 457 -18.29 -14.54 -5.21
CA ASP A 457 -18.51 -13.79 -6.46
C ASP A 457 -17.21 -13.10 -6.98
N SER A 458 -16.04 -13.73 -6.80
CA SER A 458 -14.77 -13.20 -7.30
C SER A 458 -14.81 -13.03 -8.82
N PHE A 459 -13.98 -12.11 -9.34
CA PHE A 459 -13.80 -11.94 -10.78
C PHE A 459 -12.77 -12.94 -11.28
N ASP A 460 -13.01 -13.49 -12.49
CA ASP A 460 -12.05 -14.27 -13.24
C ASP A 460 -12.13 -13.87 -14.72
N TYR A 461 -11.16 -14.31 -15.50
CA TYR A 461 -10.99 -13.92 -16.88
C TYR A 461 -10.86 -15.17 -17.75
N ASP A 462 -11.45 -15.12 -18.92
CA ASP A 462 -11.31 -16.12 -19.96
C ASP A 462 -10.98 -15.43 -21.27
N PHE A 463 -10.62 -16.22 -22.26
CA PHE A 463 -10.30 -15.76 -23.61
C PHE A 463 -11.34 -16.28 -24.58
N ASP A 464 -12.02 -15.37 -25.26
CA ASP A 464 -12.99 -15.74 -26.31
C ASP A 464 -12.23 -16.20 -27.56
N PRO A 465 -12.31 -17.47 -27.92
CA PRO A 465 -11.58 -18.00 -29.09
C PRO A 465 -12.10 -17.48 -30.43
N ASP A 466 -13.33 -16.95 -30.49
CA ASP A 466 -13.92 -16.43 -31.70
C ASP A 466 -13.55 -14.96 -31.97
N THR A 467 -13.49 -14.16 -30.92
CA THR A 467 -13.17 -12.71 -31.00
C THR A 467 -11.73 -12.38 -30.63
N TYR A 468 -10.99 -13.33 -30.07
CA TYR A 468 -9.63 -13.13 -29.51
C TYR A 468 -9.56 -12.03 -28.47
N GLN A 469 -10.62 -11.85 -27.69
CA GLN A 469 -10.69 -10.84 -26.62
C GLN A 469 -10.81 -11.48 -25.24
N SER A 470 -10.25 -10.81 -24.24
CA SER A 470 -10.46 -11.19 -22.85
C SER A 470 -11.88 -10.87 -22.41
N ILE A 471 -12.47 -11.78 -21.64
CA ILE A 471 -13.81 -11.66 -21.06
C ILE A 471 -13.69 -11.72 -19.56
N CYS A 472 -14.36 -10.81 -18.84
CA CYS A 472 -14.47 -10.83 -17.38
C CYS A 472 -15.85 -11.33 -16.95
N TYR A 473 -15.87 -12.19 -15.93
CA TYR A 473 -17.11 -12.75 -15.35
C TYR A 473 -16.95 -13.01 -13.86
N ASN A 474 -18.07 -13.14 -13.12
CA ASN A 474 -18.05 -13.62 -11.75
C ASN A 474 -18.01 -15.14 -11.70
N VAL A 475 -17.21 -15.69 -10.80
CA VAL A 475 -17.13 -17.15 -10.58
C VAL A 475 -18.02 -17.60 -9.41
N GLU A 476 -18.62 -18.78 -9.55
CA GLU A 476 -19.30 -19.44 -8.45
C GLU A 476 -18.29 -20.13 -7.54
N GLY A 477 -18.43 -19.97 -6.24
CA GLY A 477 -17.54 -20.58 -5.24
C GLY A 477 -16.93 -19.56 -4.30
N THR A 478 -15.91 -19.99 -3.56
CA THR A 478 -15.34 -19.20 -2.48
C THR A 478 -13.81 -19.26 -2.50
N SER A 479 -13.18 -18.14 -2.72
CA SER A 479 -11.73 -17.96 -2.51
C SER A 479 -11.43 -17.81 -1.02
N LYS A 480 -10.31 -18.37 -0.54
CA LYS A 480 -9.98 -18.45 0.90
C LYS A 480 -8.58 -17.93 1.18
N PHE A 481 -8.49 -17.04 2.15
CA PHE A 481 -7.23 -16.44 2.60
C PHE A 481 -7.13 -16.58 4.13
N LYS A 482 -6.08 -17.26 4.59
CA LYS A 482 -5.90 -17.58 6.00
C LYS A 482 -4.42 -17.58 6.34
N GLY A 483 -4.06 -16.96 7.46
CA GLY A 483 -2.65 -16.86 7.83
C GLY A 483 -2.40 -16.41 9.25
N LEU A 484 -1.12 -16.33 9.55
CA LEU A 484 -0.54 -15.84 10.79
C LEU A 484 0.49 -14.76 10.48
N GLU A 485 0.40 -13.65 11.18
CA GLU A 485 1.36 -12.55 11.16
C GLU A 485 2.00 -12.44 12.55
N ILE A 486 3.31 -12.26 12.59
CA ILE A 486 4.07 -12.01 13.81
C ILE A 486 4.99 -10.83 13.54
N SER A 487 4.94 -9.80 14.36
CA SER A 487 5.89 -8.70 14.34
C SER A 487 6.47 -8.46 15.73
N SER A 488 7.74 -8.07 15.77
CA SER A 488 8.51 -7.87 16.99
C SER A 488 9.50 -6.72 16.81
N THR A 489 9.55 -5.80 17.76
CA THR A 489 10.60 -4.79 17.86
C THR A 489 11.14 -4.80 19.28
N TYR A 490 12.43 -5.00 19.43
CA TYR A 490 13.10 -5.03 20.72
C TYR A 490 14.23 -4.00 20.76
N ARG A 491 14.12 -3.04 21.67
CA ARG A 491 15.05 -1.94 21.82
C ARG A 491 15.97 -2.18 23.02
N LEU A 492 17.27 -1.94 22.84
CA LEU A 492 18.30 -1.89 23.88
C LEU A 492 18.86 -0.46 23.96
N PRO A 493 18.17 0.46 24.65
CA PRO A 493 18.51 1.88 24.63
C PRO A 493 19.94 2.17 25.10
N ASP A 494 20.42 1.48 26.14
CA ASP A 494 21.77 1.66 26.69
C ASP A 494 22.89 1.29 25.68
N LEU A 495 22.57 0.46 24.69
CA LEU A 495 23.49 0.04 23.62
C LEU A 495 23.21 0.74 22.29
N GLY A 496 22.13 1.51 22.19
CA GLY A 496 21.70 2.11 20.93
C GLY A 496 21.27 1.07 19.88
N VAL A 497 20.87 -0.16 20.27
CA VAL A 497 20.57 -1.25 19.35
C VAL A 497 19.07 -1.53 19.31
N VAL A 498 18.54 -1.71 18.10
CA VAL A 498 17.15 -2.13 17.83
C VAL A 498 17.16 -3.39 16.99
N PHE A 499 16.38 -4.39 17.41
CA PHE A 499 16.10 -5.60 16.65
C PHE A 499 14.65 -5.53 16.19
N SER A 500 14.41 -5.74 14.89
CA SER A 500 13.05 -5.84 14.35
C SER A 500 12.90 -7.12 13.52
N ALA A 501 11.72 -7.74 13.58
CA ALA A 501 11.41 -8.91 12.76
C ALA A 501 9.92 -8.96 12.45
N ASN A 502 9.59 -9.30 11.21
CA ASN A 502 8.24 -9.53 10.71
C ASN A 502 8.17 -10.87 10.01
N TYR A 503 7.24 -11.71 10.41
CA TYR A 503 7.02 -13.02 9.79
C TYR A 503 5.55 -13.18 9.39
N THR A 504 5.32 -13.71 8.20
CA THR A 504 4.00 -14.08 7.71
C THR A 504 4.00 -15.51 7.25
N HIS A 505 2.97 -16.28 7.64
CA HIS A 505 2.68 -17.59 7.10
C HIS A 505 1.25 -17.65 6.56
N LEU A 506 1.10 -17.97 5.29
CA LEU A 506 -0.20 -18.19 4.67
C LEU A 506 -0.55 -19.68 4.72
N PHE A 507 -1.55 -20.05 5.54
CA PHE A 507 -2.09 -21.40 5.58
C PHE A 507 -2.91 -21.73 4.35
N LYS A 508 -3.62 -20.71 3.80
CA LYS A 508 -4.47 -20.79 2.62
C LYS A 508 -4.46 -19.46 1.85
N PHE A 509 -4.38 -19.57 0.54
CA PHE A 509 -4.58 -18.53 -0.46
C PHE A 509 -5.12 -19.20 -1.73
N GLU A 510 -6.31 -19.79 -1.57
CA GLU A 510 -6.95 -20.69 -2.53
C GLU A 510 -8.01 -19.92 -3.35
N LYS A 511 -8.03 -20.14 -4.65
CA LYS A 511 -9.12 -19.75 -5.55
C LYS A 511 -10.38 -20.55 -5.24
N TYR A 512 -11.48 -20.18 -5.88
CA TYR A 512 -12.78 -20.84 -5.78
C TYR A 512 -12.75 -22.32 -6.18
N ASP A 513 -11.85 -22.73 -7.08
CA ASP A 513 -11.64 -24.11 -7.55
C ASP A 513 -10.69 -24.92 -6.66
N GLY A 514 -10.12 -24.30 -5.62
CA GLY A 514 -9.16 -24.90 -4.70
C GLY A 514 -7.70 -24.83 -5.16
N SER A 515 -7.40 -24.29 -6.35
CA SER A 515 -6.04 -23.99 -6.77
C SER A 515 -5.47 -22.83 -5.97
N GLU A 516 -4.14 -22.77 -5.84
CA GLU A 516 -3.47 -21.64 -5.18
C GLU A 516 -3.34 -20.45 -6.14
N PHE A 517 -3.44 -19.23 -5.60
CA PHE A 517 -3.12 -18.02 -6.35
C PHE A 517 -1.62 -17.98 -6.66
N PHE A 518 -1.25 -17.58 -7.87
CA PHE A 518 0.15 -17.39 -8.27
C PHE A 518 0.79 -16.18 -7.59
N ARG A 519 2.13 -16.20 -7.48
CA ARG A 519 2.98 -15.10 -7.01
C ARG A 519 2.79 -14.75 -5.52
N ARG A 520 2.15 -15.62 -4.73
CA ARG A 520 2.00 -15.46 -3.27
C ARG A 520 2.99 -16.36 -2.56
N PRO A 521 3.99 -15.79 -1.84
CA PRO A 521 4.87 -16.59 -1.01
C PRO A 521 4.09 -17.15 0.18
N LYS A 522 4.30 -18.44 0.46
CA LYS A 522 3.70 -19.07 1.63
C LYS A 522 4.28 -18.52 2.93
N ASP A 523 5.56 -18.20 2.92
CA ASP A 523 6.30 -17.66 4.05
C ASP A 523 7.08 -16.42 3.62
N THR A 524 7.04 -15.36 4.44
CA THR A 524 7.93 -14.20 4.33
C THR A 524 8.52 -13.88 5.69
N LEU A 525 9.79 -13.47 5.73
CA LEU A 525 10.45 -13.00 6.94
C LEU A 525 11.33 -11.79 6.60
N ASN A 526 11.11 -10.69 7.27
CA ASN A 526 12.01 -9.55 7.28
C ASN A 526 12.60 -9.43 8.68
N ALA A 527 13.91 -9.26 8.81
CA ALA A 527 14.59 -9.10 10.08
C ALA A 527 15.71 -8.08 9.96
N SER A 528 15.85 -7.19 10.92
CA SER A 528 16.89 -6.17 10.94
C SER A 528 17.56 -6.02 12.28
N VAL A 529 18.77 -5.51 12.24
CA VAL A 529 19.54 -5.01 13.40
C VAL A 529 20.01 -3.60 13.06
N ASP A 530 19.61 -2.65 13.88
CA ASP A 530 19.88 -1.23 13.71
C ASP A 530 20.69 -0.71 14.91
N TYR A 531 21.70 0.10 14.65
CA TYR A 531 22.55 0.71 15.65
C TYR A 531 22.52 2.23 15.52
N TYR A 532 22.20 2.90 16.62
CA TYR A 532 22.10 4.35 16.76
C TYR A 532 23.17 4.85 17.70
N THR A 533 23.89 5.90 17.31
CA THR A 533 24.89 6.57 18.13
C THR A 533 24.35 7.86 18.76
N ASP A 534 24.99 8.34 19.81
CA ASP A 534 24.67 9.64 20.43
C ASP A 534 24.87 10.83 19.47
N SER A 535 25.61 10.67 18.38
CA SER A 535 25.82 11.66 17.34
C SER A 535 24.78 11.62 16.22
N ASN A 536 23.66 10.92 16.41
CA ASN A 536 22.60 10.69 15.43
C ASN A 536 23.08 9.98 14.14
N MET A 537 24.15 9.20 14.22
CA MET A 537 24.48 8.26 13.15
C MET A 537 23.67 6.99 13.33
N HIS A 538 23.16 6.45 12.24
CA HIS A 538 22.44 5.20 12.19
C HIS A 538 23.11 4.27 11.17
N CYS A 539 23.27 3.01 11.50
CA CYS A 539 23.62 1.97 10.55
C CYS A 539 22.85 0.69 10.86
N GLY A 540 22.48 -0.03 9.82
CA GLY A 540 21.71 -1.25 9.99
C GLY A 540 21.98 -2.27 8.90
N ILE A 541 21.64 -3.51 9.23
CA ILE A 541 21.62 -4.64 8.32
C ILE A 541 20.23 -5.26 8.35
N GLU A 542 19.73 -5.59 7.18
CA GLU A 542 18.42 -6.20 7.00
C GLU A 542 18.51 -7.47 6.15
N ALA A 543 17.72 -8.48 6.52
CA ALA A 543 17.54 -9.72 5.78
C ALA A 543 16.07 -9.90 5.41
N GLN A 544 15.79 -10.07 4.13
CA GLN A 544 14.47 -10.35 3.58
C GLN A 544 14.46 -11.78 3.01
N TYR A 545 13.67 -12.66 3.59
CA TYR A 545 13.44 -14.01 3.07
C TYR A 545 12.06 -14.10 2.43
N ILE A 546 12.04 -14.55 1.18
CA ILE A 546 10.83 -14.85 0.42
C ILE A 546 10.79 -16.37 0.18
N GLY A 547 9.78 -17.02 0.75
CA GLY A 547 9.55 -18.45 0.61
C GLY A 547 9.09 -18.84 -0.79
N ASN A 548 8.86 -20.14 -0.97
CA ASN A 548 8.41 -20.69 -2.24
C ASN A 548 7.04 -20.11 -2.65
N ARG A 549 6.89 -19.84 -3.94
CA ARG A 549 5.63 -19.41 -4.57
C ARG A 549 5.52 -20.00 -5.97
N LYS A 550 4.29 -20.16 -6.44
CA LYS A 550 3.98 -20.63 -7.79
C LYS A 550 3.91 -19.45 -8.75
N ASP A 551 4.29 -19.68 -9.99
CA ASP A 551 4.10 -18.78 -11.12
C ASP A 551 3.86 -19.60 -12.40
N MET A 552 3.65 -18.94 -13.53
CA MET A 552 3.43 -19.58 -14.83
C MET A 552 4.58 -19.24 -15.79
N ASP A 553 5.05 -20.25 -16.50
CA ASP A 553 5.93 -20.11 -17.65
C ASP A 553 5.08 -20.01 -18.91
N PHE A 554 5.03 -18.84 -19.52
CA PHE A 554 4.33 -18.57 -20.77
C PHE A 554 5.21 -18.69 -22.01
N SER A 555 6.47 -19.07 -21.88
CA SER A 555 7.39 -19.25 -23.02
C SER A 555 7.02 -20.44 -23.92
N SER A 556 6.10 -21.30 -23.47
CA SER A 556 5.61 -22.45 -24.20
C SER A 556 4.07 -22.56 -24.15
N TRP A 557 3.46 -23.19 -25.14
CA TRP A 557 2.03 -23.47 -25.15
C TRP A 557 1.76 -24.99 -25.11
N PRO A 558 0.94 -25.51 -24.18
CA PRO A 558 0.29 -24.76 -23.08
C PRO A 558 1.32 -24.26 -22.05
N ALA A 559 0.99 -23.14 -21.38
CA ALA A 559 1.81 -22.62 -20.29
C ALA A 559 1.92 -23.64 -19.16
N SER A 560 3.07 -23.66 -18.46
CA SER A 560 3.35 -24.62 -17.39
C SER A 560 3.55 -23.95 -16.04
N GLU A 561 3.10 -24.61 -14.95
CA GLU A 561 3.36 -24.14 -13.59
C GLU A 561 4.84 -24.28 -13.23
N VAL A 562 5.41 -23.21 -12.69
CA VAL A 562 6.80 -23.14 -12.22
C VAL A 562 6.86 -22.63 -10.79
N ALA A 563 8.00 -22.79 -10.13
CA ALA A 563 8.23 -22.27 -8.80
C ALA A 563 9.26 -21.15 -8.82
N THR A 564 8.94 -20.04 -8.15
CA THR A 564 9.85 -18.93 -7.84
C THR A 564 9.97 -18.78 -6.32
N GLY A 565 10.90 -17.93 -5.84
CA GLY A 565 11.10 -17.73 -4.40
C GLY A 565 12.25 -18.56 -3.82
N ASN A 566 12.19 -18.86 -2.51
CA ASN A 566 13.28 -19.51 -1.74
C ASN A 566 14.61 -18.77 -1.83
N TYR A 567 14.57 -17.45 -1.61
CA TYR A 567 15.78 -16.64 -1.58
C TYR A 567 15.80 -15.71 -0.37
N THR A 568 17.00 -15.28 -0.01
CA THR A 568 17.22 -14.26 1.01
C THR A 568 18.03 -13.12 0.40
N LEU A 569 17.54 -11.90 0.52
CA LEU A 569 18.25 -10.68 0.18
C LEU A 569 18.80 -10.05 1.45
N TRP A 570 19.91 -9.36 1.32
CA TRP A 570 20.54 -8.65 2.41
C TRP A 570 20.81 -7.21 2.00
N HIS A 571 20.47 -6.27 2.88
CA HIS A 571 20.60 -4.84 2.64
C HIS A 571 21.40 -4.21 3.78
N LEU A 572 22.12 -3.14 3.46
CA LEU A 572 22.82 -2.30 4.42
C LEU A 572 22.37 -0.86 4.28
N HIS A 573 22.23 -0.16 5.39
CA HIS A 573 21.90 1.25 5.41
C HIS A 573 22.79 2.00 6.40
N PHE A 574 23.13 3.22 6.01
CA PHE A 574 23.92 4.13 6.80
C PHE A 574 23.39 5.56 6.65
N ASN A 575 23.11 6.22 7.75
CA ASN A 575 22.64 7.60 7.80
C ASN A 575 23.48 8.38 8.80
N ALA A 576 23.92 9.58 8.42
CA ALA A 576 24.71 10.43 9.30
C ALA A 576 24.50 11.91 9.01
N PRO A 577 24.44 12.79 10.03
CA PRO A 577 24.58 14.21 9.83
C PRO A 577 26.04 14.51 9.44
N ILE A 578 26.26 15.18 8.30
CA ILE A 578 27.58 15.53 7.79
C ILE A 578 27.90 17.01 7.98
N ALA A 579 26.88 17.85 8.16
CA ALA A 579 27.00 19.26 8.51
C ALA A 579 25.74 19.71 9.26
N LYS A 580 25.70 20.97 9.68
CA LYS A 580 24.47 21.54 10.24
C LYS A 580 23.36 21.44 9.19
N ASP A 581 22.21 20.89 9.59
CA ASP A 581 21.01 20.74 8.77
C ASP A 581 21.23 19.92 7.47
N THR A 582 22.31 19.13 7.40
CA THR A 582 22.68 18.34 6.22
C THR A 582 22.96 16.90 6.62
N ASP A 583 22.23 15.97 6.01
CA ASP A 583 22.36 14.54 6.25
C ASP A 583 22.84 13.83 4.97
N LEU A 584 23.63 12.77 5.17
CA LEU A 584 24.02 11.80 4.16
C LEU A 584 23.34 10.47 4.47
N SER A 585 22.69 9.87 3.48
CA SER A 585 22.14 8.53 3.54
C SER A 585 22.78 7.67 2.46
N ILE A 586 23.20 6.44 2.80
CA ILE A 586 23.77 5.47 1.86
C ILE A 586 23.06 4.13 2.08
N HIS A 587 22.55 3.55 1.00
CA HIS A 587 21.83 2.28 1.02
C HIS A 587 22.45 1.34 0.00
N ALA A 588 22.74 0.10 0.43
CA ALA A 588 23.23 -0.96 -0.44
C ALA A 588 22.24 -2.12 -0.40
N LYS A 589 21.66 -2.44 -1.54
CA LYS A 589 20.65 -3.48 -1.74
C LYS A 589 21.30 -4.74 -2.28
N ASN A 590 20.75 -5.90 -1.91
CA ASN A 590 21.18 -7.20 -2.40
C ASN A 590 22.72 -7.36 -2.40
N ILE A 591 23.36 -7.09 -1.24
CA ILE A 591 24.81 -6.97 -1.12
C ILE A 591 25.58 -8.24 -1.53
N PHE A 592 24.93 -9.40 -1.50
CA PHE A 592 25.51 -10.67 -1.94
C PHE A 592 25.24 -10.98 -3.42
N ASP A 593 24.64 -10.06 -4.17
CA ASP A 593 24.36 -10.18 -5.60
C ASP A 593 23.58 -11.47 -5.94
N LYS A 594 22.57 -11.75 -5.12
CA LYS A 594 21.71 -12.92 -5.31
C LYS A 594 20.86 -12.73 -6.56
N ALA A 595 21.01 -13.60 -7.56
CA ALA A 595 20.09 -13.67 -8.68
C ALA A 595 18.75 -14.26 -8.22
N TYR A 596 17.65 -13.59 -8.54
CA TYR A 596 16.30 -14.00 -8.19
C TYR A 596 15.29 -13.45 -9.21
N GLN A 597 14.11 -14.05 -9.25
CA GLN A 597 13.01 -13.64 -10.12
C GLN A 597 11.74 -13.50 -9.29
N PRO A 598 11.26 -12.29 -9.04
CA PRO A 598 9.96 -12.06 -8.41
C PRO A 598 8.82 -12.60 -9.27
N VAL A 599 8.90 -12.42 -10.58
CA VAL A 599 8.04 -12.98 -11.61
C VAL A 599 8.89 -13.86 -12.52
N TYR A 600 8.40 -15.05 -12.87
CA TYR A 600 9.14 -15.96 -13.76
C TYR A 600 9.34 -15.32 -15.14
N GLY A 601 10.54 -15.41 -15.67
CA GLY A 601 10.92 -14.78 -16.94
C GLY A 601 11.39 -13.33 -16.81
N TYR A 602 11.27 -12.72 -15.62
CA TYR A 602 11.70 -11.34 -15.37
C TYR A 602 12.84 -11.30 -14.36
N ALA A 603 13.87 -10.54 -14.68
CA ALA A 603 14.99 -10.28 -13.79
C ALA A 603 14.59 -9.27 -12.70
N ALA A 604 15.31 -9.32 -11.60
CA ALA A 604 15.23 -8.30 -10.56
C ALA A 604 16.56 -7.57 -10.42
N GLU A 605 16.55 -6.53 -9.59
CA GLU A 605 17.71 -5.74 -9.27
C GLU A 605 18.83 -6.62 -8.67
N GLY A 606 20.02 -6.57 -9.25
CA GLY A 606 21.23 -7.16 -8.69
C GLY A 606 21.74 -6.36 -7.48
N ARG A 607 23.03 -6.50 -7.14
CA ARG A 607 23.64 -5.63 -6.13
C ARG A 607 23.63 -4.20 -6.59
N ALA A 608 23.03 -3.32 -5.78
CA ALA A 608 22.89 -1.90 -6.07
C ALA A 608 23.25 -1.04 -4.86
N ALA A 609 23.61 0.21 -5.11
CA ALA A 609 23.89 1.19 -4.08
C ALA A 609 23.37 2.57 -4.47
N TYR A 610 22.84 3.29 -3.48
CA TYR A 610 22.24 4.62 -3.63
C TYR A 610 22.74 5.53 -2.53
N GLY A 611 23.02 6.78 -2.87
CA GLY A 611 23.42 7.82 -1.93
C GLY A 611 22.53 9.05 -2.07
N THR A 612 22.06 9.57 -0.95
CA THR A 612 21.22 10.78 -0.89
C THR A 612 21.86 11.81 0.05
N ILE A 613 21.99 13.03 -0.40
CA ILE A 613 22.32 14.18 0.44
C ILE A 613 21.07 15.02 0.57
N SER A 614 20.66 15.33 1.81
CA SER A 614 19.50 16.15 2.12
C SER A 614 19.89 17.36 2.99
N TYR A 615 19.37 18.53 2.63
CA TYR A 615 19.56 19.79 3.36
C TYR A 615 18.22 20.36 3.78
N ARG A 616 18.12 20.84 5.03
CA ARG A 616 16.93 21.50 5.59
C ARG A 616 17.25 22.94 5.94
N PHE A 617 16.28 23.86 5.75
CA PHE A 617 16.45 25.29 6.05
C PHE A 617 15.17 25.92 6.61
#